data_b884d2831f05419a77e3cd450f09f6a1
#
_entry.id   b884d2831f05419a77e3cd450f09f6a1
#
_cell.length_a   1.000
_cell.length_b   1.000
_cell.length_c   1.000
_cell.angle_alpha   90.00
_cell.angle_beta   90.00
_cell.angle_gamma   90.00
#
_symmetry.space_group_name_H-M   'P 1'
#
loop_
_entity.id
_entity.type
_entity.pdbx_description
1 polymer ?
#
loop_
_entity_poly.entity_id
_entity_poly.type
_entity_poly.pdbx_seq_one_letter_code
_entity_poly.pdbx_strand_id
1 'polypeptide(L)'
;MKLVWLCNMIPGALAQHLGLGSGGGLWIDHVLEDIRAEDITLRLFCPGTGDPGRLDERTDYVLFSEGAPQVYLPQLEAQFARELEAFRPDVIHIWGTEFGHTLAMVNAAKRTGLLDRVVVSIQGLCGIYARHYAEGLPEWVCRRYSLRDLLKRDNIRGQKRRFAQRGELESAALKQVRHILGRTDWDRAITGQLRPDRVYHFCNETLREPFYRDTWRYDRCTKHQIFASSCIYPIKGFHYLLEAMPLVLRRFPDAAITVTGSSFFSGSMSQRLRQTYYRRYLERLACERGLQDKIRFLGRLDAGQMKAAYLDVNVFVLPSTIENSPNSLGEAMLLGVPCVAADVGGVRDLMHTGEGFAYQSTAPYMLAEYIMEVFDRQEQAQEMGARARAHALQTHDPERNLKDLLKAYGSVAKGEK
;
A
#
# COMPACT_ATOMS: atom_id res chain seq x y z
N MET A 1 13.39 26.42 3.73
CA MET A 1 13.35 25.28 4.70
C MET A 1 14.23 24.14 4.19
N LYS A 2 15.04 23.52 5.06
CA LYS A 2 15.83 22.34 4.71
C LYS A 2 15.11 21.06 5.12
N LEU A 3 14.81 20.20 4.16
CA LEU A 3 14.03 18.98 4.34
C LEU A 3 14.85 17.74 3.96
N VAL A 4 14.79 16.72 4.80
CA VAL A 4 15.28 15.38 4.47
C VAL A 4 14.10 14.45 4.27
N TRP A 5 14.12 13.67 3.19
CA TRP A 5 13.21 12.54 2.98
C TRP A 5 13.97 11.21 3.02
N LEU A 6 13.53 10.30 3.87
CA LEU A 6 13.92 8.89 3.79
C LEU A 6 12.83 8.12 3.08
N CYS A 7 13.16 7.61 1.89
CA CYS A 7 12.24 6.87 1.02
C CYS A 7 12.53 5.37 1.07
N ASN A 8 11.48 4.56 0.96
CA ASN A 8 11.59 3.09 0.85
C ASN A 8 11.80 2.62 -0.60
N MET A 9 11.80 3.54 -1.54
CA MET A 9 11.97 3.32 -2.99
C MET A 9 12.62 4.54 -3.63
N ILE A 10 13.10 4.38 -4.85
CA ILE A 10 13.63 5.49 -5.65
C ILE A 10 12.44 6.16 -6.35
N PRO A 11 12.14 7.46 -6.10
CA PRO A 11 11.11 8.20 -6.84
C PRO A 11 11.41 8.26 -8.34
N GLY A 12 10.34 8.37 -9.16
CA GLY A 12 10.44 8.30 -10.61
C GLY A 12 11.37 9.32 -11.23
N ALA A 13 11.36 10.59 -10.76
CA ALA A 13 12.27 11.63 -11.22
C ALA A 13 13.75 11.27 -10.96
N LEU A 14 14.06 10.71 -9.78
CA LEU A 14 15.41 10.25 -9.46
C LEU A 14 15.78 8.99 -10.24
N ALA A 15 14.83 8.04 -10.41
CA ALA A 15 15.07 6.83 -11.21
C ALA A 15 15.42 7.17 -12.66
N GLN A 16 14.73 8.15 -13.25
CA GLN A 16 15.01 8.66 -14.60
C GLN A 16 16.40 9.33 -14.67
N HIS A 17 16.74 10.17 -13.69
CA HIS A 17 18.04 10.83 -13.58
C HIS A 17 19.19 9.81 -13.50
N LEU A 18 18.98 8.71 -12.77
CA LEU A 18 19.97 7.63 -12.62
C LEU A 18 19.99 6.61 -13.77
N GLY A 19 19.14 6.78 -14.80
CA GLY A 19 19.08 5.85 -15.94
C GLY A 19 18.51 4.46 -15.59
N LEU A 20 17.75 4.34 -14.50
CA LEU A 20 17.19 3.06 -14.00
C LEU A 20 15.87 2.65 -14.71
N GLY A 21 15.54 3.31 -15.83
CA GLY A 21 14.28 3.13 -16.54
C GLY A 21 13.12 3.91 -15.91
N SER A 22 11.92 3.82 -16.53
CA SER A 22 10.74 4.53 -16.03
C SER A 22 10.23 3.89 -14.74
N GLY A 23 10.74 4.31 -13.60
CA GLY A 23 10.14 4.04 -12.29
C GLY A 23 8.86 4.86 -12.03
N GLY A 24 8.35 5.58 -13.04
CA GLY A 24 7.23 6.50 -12.91
C GLY A 24 5.91 5.84 -12.56
N GLY A 25 5.03 6.63 -11.93
CA GLY A 25 3.70 6.22 -11.50
C GLY A 25 3.64 5.68 -10.07
N LEU A 26 4.65 5.99 -9.26
CA LEU A 26 4.61 5.77 -7.82
C LEU A 26 3.78 6.87 -7.14
N TRP A 27 3.13 6.53 -6.04
CA TRP A 27 2.32 7.49 -5.27
C TRP A 27 3.13 8.69 -4.74
N ILE A 28 4.44 8.50 -4.45
CA ILE A 28 5.33 9.54 -3.95
C ILE A 28 5.77 10.56 -5.01
N ASP A 29 5.63 10.23 -6.30
CA ASP A 29 6.16 11.07 -7.39
C ASP A 29 5.48 12.44 -7.44
N HIS A 30 4.15 12.49 -7.31
CA HIS A 30 3.39 13.73 -7.27
C HIS A 30 3.80 14.63 -6.11
N VAL A 31 3.86 14.06 -4.91
CA VAL A 31 4.25 14.83 -3.71
C VAL A 31 5.68 15.36 -3.83
N LEU A 32 6.58 14.61 -4.50
CA LEU A 32 7.93 15.07 -4.77
C LEU A 32 7.95 16.25 -5.74
N GLU A 33 7.14 16.23 -6.79
CA GLU A 33 7.00 17.34 -7.74
C GLU A 33 6.47 18.58 -7.04
N ASP A 34 5.42 18.45 -6.23
CA ASP A 34 4.83 19.54 -5.46
C ASP A 34 5.84 20.16 -4.48
N ILE A 35 6.56 19.35 -3.71
CA ILE A 35 7.58 19.83 -2.76
C ILE A 35 8.74 20.53 -3.47
N ARG A 36 9.14 20.06 -4.67
CA ARG A 36 10.19 20.72 -5.47
C ARG A 36 9.76 22.06 -6.04
N ALA A 37 8.47 22.30 -6.20
CA ALA A 37 7.92 23.60 -6.61
C ALA A 37 7.96 24.65 -5.48
N GLU A 38 8.04 24.20 -4.21
CA GLU A 38 8.15 25.07 -3.04
C GLU A 38 9.58 25.60 -2.82
N ASP A 39 9.72 26.63 -2.00
CA ASP A 39 11.04 27.15 -1.57
C ASP A 39 11.67 26.27 -0.47
N ILE A 40 12.01 25.03 -0.88
CA ILE A 40 12.55 23.97 -0.01
C ILE A 40 13.86 23.45 -0.60
N THR A 41 14.89 23.34 0.24
CA THR A 41 16.10 22.60 -0.08
C THR A 41 15.92 21.17 0.39
N LEU A 42 15.86 20.20 -0.53
CA LEU A 42 15.51 18.82 -0.27
C LEU A 42 16.73 17.90 -0.40
N ARG A 43 16.89 16.98 0.55
CA ARG A 43 17.84 15.86 0.43
C ARG A 43 17.07 14.54 0.51
N LEU A 44 17.16 13.77 -0.58
CA LEU A 44 16.51 12.45 -0.69
C LEU A 44 17.48 11.36 -0.23
N PHE A 45 17.04 10.51 0.69
CA PHE A 45 17.72 9.25 1.03
C PHE A 45 16.93 8.11 0.40
N CYS A 46 17.54 7.39 -0.54
CA CYS A 46 16.87 6.32 -1.27
C CYS A 46 17.70 5.03 -1.26
N PRO A 47 17.05 3.84 -1.24
CA PRO A 47 17.76 2.57 -1.37
C PRO A 47 18.43 2.48 -2.75
N GLY A 48 19.69 2.09 -2.77
CA GLY A 48 20.47 1.98 -4.02
C GLY A 48 21.96 1.96 -3.76
N THR A 49 22.74 1.88 -4.84
CA THR A 49 24.20 1.92 -4.80
C THR A 49 24.70 3.01 -5.73
N GLY A 50 25.66 3.79 -5.27
CA GLY A 50 26.27 4.89 -6.02
C GLY A 50 26.67 6.03 -5.09
N ASP A 51 27.37 7.01 -5.64
CA ASP A 51 27.79 8.20 -4.91
C ASP A 51 26.61 9.17 -4.71
N PRO A 52 26.63 10.01 -3.67
CA PRO A 52 25.69 11.11 -3.53
C PRO A 52 25.76 12.04 -4.73
N GLY A 53 24.64 12.64 -5.10
CA GLY A 53 24.57 13.53 -6.24
C GLY A 53 23.48 14.58 -6.11
N ARG A 54 23.28 15.31 -7.22
CA ARG A 54 22.30 16.39 -7.31
C ARG A 54 21.29 16.06 -8.41
N LEU A 55 20.01 16.16 -8.07
CA LEU A 55 18.91 15.98 -9.02
C LEU A 55 18.57 17.32 -9.72
N ASP A 56 18.59 18.42 -8.99
CA ASP A 56 18.41 19.79 -9.48
C ASP A 56 19.08 20.81 -8.52
N GLU A 57 18.89 22.12 -8.74
CA GLU A 57 19.54 23.19 -7.96
C GLU A 57 19.26 23.13 -6.47
N ARG A 58 18.11 22.60 -6.05
CA ARG A 58 17.64 22.53 -4.65
C ARG A 58 17.46 21.13 -4.12
N THR A 59 17.66 20.11 -4.95
CA THR A 59 17.43 18.72 -4.57
C THR A 59 18.71 17.87 -4.72
N ASP A 60 19.25 17.43 -3.59
CA ASP A 60 20.35 16.47 -3.51
C ASP A 60 19.82 15.06 -3.23
N TYR A 61 20.62 14.03 -3.53
CA TYR A 61 20.28 12.66 -3.13
C TYR A 61 21.49 11.92 -2.54
N VAL A 62 21.18 10.99 -1.63
CA VAL A 62 22.11 10.03 -1.02
C VAL A 62 21.56 8.64 -1.22
N LEU A 63 22.32 7.77 -1.86
CA LEU A 63 21.96 6.36 -2.00
C LEU A 63 22.54 5.56 -0.82
N PHE A 64 21.77 4.57 -0.35
CA PHE A 64 22.22 3.68 0.71
C PHE A 64 21.94 2.22 0.37
N SER A 65 22.89 1.33 0.71
CA SER A 65 22.68 -0.11 0.56
C SER A 65 21.75 -0.61 1.62
N GLU A 66 20.53 -0.95 1.22
CA GLU A 66 19.58 -1.55 2.16
C GLU A 66 19.91 -3.03 2.41
N GLY A 67 19.67 -3.48 3.63
CA GLY A 67 19.67 -4.89 3.98
C GLY A 67 18.31 -5.54 3.76
N ALA A 68 18.15 -6.77 4.26
CA ALA A 68 16.81 -7.35 4.33
C ALA A 68 15.91 -6.48 5.22
N PRO A 69 14.63 -6.27 4.86
CA PRO A 69 13.73 -5.32 5.54
C PRO A 69 13.62 -5.50 7.07
N GLN A 70 13.77 -6.74 7.55
CA GLN A 70 13.71 -7.10 8.98
C GLN A 70 15.05 -6.99 9.70
N VAL A 71 16.10 -6.44 9.07
CA VAL A 71 17.44 -6.36 9.65
C VAL A 71 17.79 -4.90 9.91
N TYR A 72 18.19 -4.61 11.14
CA TYR A 72 18.80 -3.34 11.50
C TYR A 72 20.29 -3.35 11.13
N LEU A 73 20.73 -2.29 10.46
CA LEU A 73 22.11 -2.14 10.00
C LEU A 73 22.78 -0.93 10.69
N PRO A 74 23.67 -1.15 11.68
CA PRO A 74 24.36 -0.04 12.40
C PRO A 74 25.18 0.89 11.47
N GLN A 75 25.72 0.37 10.37
CA GLN A 75 26.42 1.18 9.39
C GLN A 75 25.54 2.23 8.70
N LEU A 76 24.22 1.96 8.52
CA LEU A 76 23.27 2.95 8.02
C LEU A 76 23.03 4.07 9.03
N GLU A 77 22.92 3.74 10.32
CA GLU A 77 22.82 4.76 11.37
C GLU A 77 24.03 5.70 11.33
N ALA A 78 25.24 5.16 11.22
CA ALA A 78 26.45 5.97 11.14
C ALA A 78 26.53 6.81 9.85
N GLN A 79 26.09 6.27 8.71
CA GLN A 79 25.99 7.01 7.45
C GLN A 79 24.99 8.16 7.59
N PHE A 80 23.78 7.88 8.04
CA PHE A 80 22.74 8.87 8.20
C PHE A 80 23.12 9.97 9.20
N ALA A 81 23.77 9.61 10.31
CA ALA A 81 24.23 10.60 11.28
C ALA A 81 25.21 11.62 10.66
N ARG A 82 26.21 11.16 9.91
CA ARG A 82 27.17 12.06 9.19
C ARG A 82 26.44 13.01 8.22
N GLU A 83 25.49 12.48 7.46
CA GLU A 83 24.73 13.28 6.49
C GLU A 83 23.83 14.30 7.19
N LEU A 84 23.19 13.92 8.31
CA LEU A 84 22.36 14.84 9.11
C LEU A 84 23.19 15.94 9.75
N GLU A 85 24.39 15.63 10.27
CA GLU A 85 25.31 16.61 10.84
C GLU A 85 25.77 17.64 9.79
N ALA A 86 26.07 17.18 8.58
CA ALA A 86 26.48 18.04 7.47
C ALA A 86 25.34 18.90 6.93
N PHE A 87 24.16 18.34 6.75
CA PHE A 87 23.01 19.04 6.12
C PHE A 87 22.23 19.92 7.09
N ARG A 88 22.08 19.48 8.36
CA ARG A 88 21.32 20.18 9.41
C ARG A 88 19.89 20.52 8.97
N PRO A 89 19.04 19.51 8.73
CA PRO A 89 17.67 19.74 8.28
C PRO A 89 16.80 20.39 9.34
N ASP A 90 15.78 21.12 8.90
CA ASP A 90 14.70 21.64 9.75
C ASP A 90 13.67 20.55 10.03
N VAL A 91 13.47 19.62 9.06
CA VAL A 91 12.55 18.49 9.15
C VAL A 91 13.18 17.23 8.52
N ILE A 92 12.97 16.10 9.17
CA ILE A 92 13.33 14.76 8.67
C ILE A 92 12.04 13.97 8.51
N HIS A 93 11.58 13.79 7.26
CA HIS A 93 10.38 13.00 6.97
C HIS A 93 10.76 11.58 6.56
N ILE A 94 10.24 10.60 7.27
CA ILE A 94 10.41 9.17 7.00
C ILE A 94 9.12 8.63 6.36
N TRP A 95 9.21 8.19 5.11
CA TRP A 95 8.10 7.65 4.33
C TRP A 95 7.91 6.15 4.58
N GLY A 96 7.21 5.81 5.67
CA GLY A 96 6.91 4.44 6.06
C GLY A 96 7.80 3.88 7.16
N THR A 97 7.33 2.81 7.77
CA THR A 97 7.94 2.18 8.95
C THR A 97 8.44 0.75 8.70
N GLU A 98 8.19 0.24 7.49
CA GLU A 98 8.26 -1.17 7.16
C GLU A 98 9.68 -1.74 7.03
N PHE A 99 10.71 -0.91 7.14
CA PHE A 99 12.10 -1.29 6.90
C PHE A 99 13.02 -0.95 8.07
N GLY A 100 14.08 -1.74 8.25
CA GLY A 100 15.06 -1.52 9.32
C GLY A 100 15.80 -0.18 9.24
N HIS A 101 15.90 0.43 8.04
CA HIS A 101 16.52 1.75 7.86
C HIS A 101 15.69 2.89 8.49
N THR A 102 14.39 2.72 8.71
CA THR A 102 13.58 3.66 9.49
C THR A 102 14.13 3.84 10.90
N LEU A 103 14.39 2.73 11.61
CA LEU A 103 14.98 2.79 12.94
C LEU A 103 16.40 3.37 12.89
N ALA A 104 17.19 3.06 11.85
CA ALA A 104 18.52 3.63 11.68
C ALA A 104 18.49 5.16 11.52
N MET A 105 17.54 5.71 10.76
CA MET A 105 17.36 7.17 10.63
C MET A 105 16.91 7.81 11.95
N VAL A 106 15.97 7.19 12.66
CA VAL A 106 15.52 7.68 13.98
C VAL A 106 16.66 7.71 14.98
N ASN A 107 17.47 6.66 15.05
CA ASN A 107 18.64 6.60 15.93
C ASN A 107 19.72 7.61 15.52
N ALA A 108 19.96 7.79 14.22
CA ALA A 108 20.87 8.82 13.71
C ALA A 108 20.39 10.22 14.09
N ALA A 109 19.11 10.53 13.94
CA ALA A 109 18.53 11.79 14.37
C ALA A 109 18.66 12.02 15.87
N LYS A 110 18.45 10.96 16.68
CA LYS A 110 18.67 11.02 18.13
C LYS A 110 20.12 11.35 18.49
N ARG A 111 21.07 10.66 17.86
CA ARG A 111 22.50 10.83 18.07
C ARG A 111 22.98 12.23 17.71
N THR A 112 22.40 12.86 16.70
CA THR A 112 22.76 14.21 16.20
C THR A 112 21.96 15.33 16.85
N GLY A 113 21.08 15.01 17.83
CA GLY A 113 20.21 16.00 18.51
C GLY A 113 19.07 16.55 17.64
N LEU A 114 18.66 15.78 16.60
CA LEU A 114 17.63 16.17 15.65
C LEU A 114 16.34 15.33 15.78
N LEU A 115 16.18 14.57 16.87
CA LEU A 115 15.05 13.66 17.04
C LEU A 115 13.68 14.38 17.01
N ASP A 116 13.59 15.58 17.59
CA ASP A 116 12.37 16.38 17.62
C ASP A 116 12.00 16.95 16.24
N ARG A 117 12.88 16.84 15.27
CA ARG A 117 12.65 17.23 13.86
C ARG A 117 12.19 16.06 12.99
N VAL A 118 12.02 14.86 13.58
CA VAL A 118 11.57 13.68 12.84
C VAL A 118 10.06 13.61 12.80
N VAL A 119 9.51 13.43 11.60
CA VAL A 119 8.11 13.05 11.37
C VAL A 119 8.07 11.75 10.55
N VAL A 120 7.14 10.85 10.88
CA VAL A 120 6.99 9.55 10.22
C VAL A 120 5.60 9.40 9.64
N SER A 121 5.50 9.14 8.33
CA SER A 121 4.26 8.74 7.67
C SER A 121 3.98 7.26 7.86
N ILE A 122 2.76 6.94 8.29
CA ILE A 122 2.32 5.55 8.42
C ILE A 122 1.74 5.07 7.09
N GLN A 123 2.46 4.16 6.42
CA GLN A 123 1.97 3.48 5.21
C GLN A 123 1.21 2.21 5.58
N GLY A 124 1.77 1.42 6.46
CA GLY A 124 1.19 0.24 7.07
C GLY A 124 1.91 -0.06 8.37
N LEU A 125 1.43 -1.01 9.14
CA LEU A 125 2.03 -1.40 10.41
C LEU A 125 2.37 -2.89 10.41
N CYS A 126 3.64 -3.20 10.17
CA CYS A 126 4.14 -4.56 10.00
C CYS A 126 3.84 -5.48 11.18
N GLY A 127 3.92 -4.94 12.41
CA GLY A 127 3.60 -5.70 13.61
C GLY A 127 2.15 -6.17 13.66
N ILE A 128 1.21 -5.35 13.18
CA ILE A 128 -0.21 -5.72 13.07
C ILE A 128 -0.43 -6.61 11.85
N TYR A 129 0.18 -6.28 10.71
CA TYR A 129 0.07 -7.11 9.50
C TYR A 129 0.54 -8.55 9.74
N ALA A 130 1.57 -8.76 10.58
CA ALA A 130 2.01 -10.09 10.98
C ALA A 130 0.90 -10.93 11.65
N ARG A 131 0.01 -10.30 12.42
CA ARG A 131 -1.09 -11.01 13.10
C ARG A 131 -2.10 -11.56 12.10
N HIS A 132 -2.41 -10.78 11.06
CA HIS A 132 -3.41 -11.09 10.02
C HIS A 132 -2.81 -11.76 8.77
N TYR A 133 -1.48 -11.99 8.74
CA TYR A 133 -0.78 -12.43 7.52
C TYR A 133 -1.29 -13.74 6.91
N ALA A 134 -1.75 -14.67 7.73
CA ALA A 134 -2.21 -16.00 7.32
C ALA A 134 -3.69 -16.22 7.67
N GLU A 135 -4.45 -15.16 7.86
CA GLU A 135 -5.87 -15.25 8.22
C GLU A 135 -6.67 -15.98 7.13
N GLY A 136 -7.56 -16.90 7.55
CA GLY A 136 -8.37 -17.71 6.65
C GLY A 136 -7.62 -18.85 5.94
N LEU A 137 -6.31 -18.93 6.04
CA LEU A 137 -5.57 -20.03 5.44
C LEU A 137 -5.58 -21.26 6.34
N PRO A 138 -5.87 -22.46 5.78
CA PRO A 138 -5.76 -23.70 6.53
C PRO A 138 -4.34 -23.91 7.08
N GLU A 139 -4.22 -24.44 8.29
CA GLU A 139 -2.93 -24.61 8.96
C GLU A 139 -1.94 -25.46 8.14
N TRP A 140 -2.45 -26.46 7.41
CA TRP A 140 -1.62 -27.27 6.54
C TRP A 140 -1.01 -26.47 5.37
N VAL A 141 -1.67 -25.41 4.88
CA VAL A 141 -1.13 -24.49 3.87
C VAL A 141 0.03 -23.70 4.45
N CYS A 142 -0.16 -23.17 5.67
CA CYS A 142 0.84 -22.38 6.35
C CYS A 142 2.13 -23.16 6.69
N ARG A 143 2.01 -24.48 6.90
CA ARG A 143 3.15 -25.35 7.27
C ARG A 143 3.96 -25.84 6.07
N ARG A 144 3.37 -25.88 4.88
CA ARG A 144 4.02 -26.45 3.70
C ARG A 144 5.00 -25.50 3.02
N TYR A 145 5.85 -26.08 2.22
CA TYR A 145 6.87 -25.41 1.42
C TYR A 145 6.74 -25.82 -0.05
N SER A 146 6.91 -24.88 -0.96
CA SER A 146 7.31 -25.20 -2.32
C SER A 146 8.84 -25.37 -2.37
N LEU A 147 9.37 -25.89 -3.47
CA LEU A 147 10.82 -25.97 -3.66
C LEU A 147 11.44 -24.56 -3.58
N ARG A 148 10.79 -23.56 -4.19
CA ARG A 148 11.19 -22.14 -4.11
C ARG A 148 11.21 -21.65 -2.66
N ASP A 149 10.16 -21.95 -1.89
CA ASP A 149 10.06 -21.48 -0.50
C ASP A 149 11.13 -22.12 0.39
N LEU A 150 11.48 -23.38 0.11
CA LEU A 150 12.57 -24.07 0.80
C LEU A 150 13.92 -23.39 0.52
N LEU A 151 14.22 -23.17 -0.77
CA LEU A 151 15.49 -22.53 -1.19
C LEU A 151 15.61 -21.08 -0.69
N LYS A 152 14.50 -20.33 -0.71
CA LYS A 152 14.48 -18.92 -0.28
C LYS A 152 14.12 -18.73 1.21
N ARG A 153 13.83 -19.81 1.93
CA ARG A 153 13.30 -19.77 3.31
C ARG A 153 12.10 -18.83 3.44
N ASP A 154 11.16 -18.90 2.47
CA ASP A 154 10.13 -17.89 2.21
C ASP A 154 8.71 -18.48 2.22
N ASN A 155 8.43 -19.46 3.05
CA ASN A 155 7.08 -19.98 3.23
C ASN A 155 6.21 -18.98 4.04
N ILE A 156 4.88 -19.21 4.08
CA ILE A 156 3.91 -18.32 4.74
C ILE A 156 4.28 -18.02 6.20
N ARG A 157 4.68 -19.04 6.98
CA ARG A 157 5.13 -18.85 8.37
C ARG A 157 6.41 -18.03 8.46
N GLY A 158 7.35 -18.25 7.55
CA GLY A 158 8.59 -17.47 7.46
C GLY A 158 8.31 -16.01 7.12
N GLN A 159 7.38 -15.76 6.18
CA GLN A 159 6.95 -14.40 5.85
C GLN A 159 6.26 -13.72 7.03
N LYS A 160 5.32 -14.41 7.70
CA LYS A 160 4.67 -13.91 8.93
C LYS A 160 5.70 -13.52 10.00
N ARG A 161 6.71 -14.38 10.22
CA ARG A 161 7.78 -14.09 11.20
C ARG A 161 8.61 -12.86 10.81
N ARG A 162 8.95 -12.71 9.52
CA ARG A 162 9.66 -11.50 9.04
C ARG A 162 8.83 -10.24 9.23
N PHE A 163 7.53 -10.28 8.98
CA PHE A 163 6.65 -9.15 9.30
C PHE A 163 6.65 -8.83 10.79
N ALA A 164 6.62 -9.83 11.67
CA ALA A 164 6.72 -9.62 13.11
C ALA A 164 8.06 -8.97 13.51
N GLN A 165 9.19 -9.45 12.96
CA GLN A 165 10.51 -8.85 13.20
C GLN A 165 10.59 -7.40 12.69
N ARG A 166 10.02 -7.10 11.53
CA ARG A 166 9.89 -5.72 11.04
C ARG A 166 9.05 -4.88 12.00
N GLY A 167 7.96 -5.43 12.54
CA GLY A 167 7.12 -4.77 13.54
C GLY A 167 7.83 -4.48 14.87
N GLU A 168 8.83 -5.27 15.26
CA GLU A 168 9.68 -4.96 16.41
C GLU A 168 10.55 -3.72 16.16
N LEU A 169 11.19 -3.63 14.98
CA LEU A 169 11.99 -2.46 14.57
C LEU A 169 11.11 -1.21 14.41
N GLU A 170 9.96 -1.35 13.77
CA GLU A 170 8.93 -0.33 13.63
C GLU A 170 8.49 0.23 14.99
N SER A 171 8.13 -0.65 15.92
CA SER A 171 7.73 -0.27 17.28
C SER A 171 8.86 0.44 18.03
N ALA A 172 10.11 0.01 17.85
CA ALA A 172 11.27 0.66 18.44
C ALA A 172 11.50 2.07 17.88
N ALA A 173 11.24 2.30 16.59
CA ALA A 173 11.29 3.62 15.97
C ALA A 173 10.14 4.52 16.44
N LEU A 174 8.89 4.04 16.34
CA LEU A 174 7.70 4.82 16.68
C LEU A 174 7.64 5.26 18.15
N LYS A 175 8.14 4.46 19.08
CA LYS A 175 8.27 4.84 20.50
C LYS A 175 9.19 6.05 20.73
N GLN A 176 10.08 6.37 19.81
CA GLN A 176 11.02 7.48 19.92
C GLN A 176 10.52 8.75 19.23
N VAL A 177 9.73 8.61 18.13
CA VAL A 177 9.31 9.73 17.29
C VAL A 177 8.06 10.39 17.86
N ARG A 178 8.08 11.73 17.96
CA ARG A 178 6.97 12.50 18.48
C ARG A 178 5.91 12.82 17.41
N HIS A 179 6.32 13.17 16.20
CA HIS A 179 5.43 13.60 15.16
C HIS A 179 5.09 12.46 14.22
N ILE A 180 3.81 12.13 14.11
CA ILE A 180 3.27 11.07 13.24
C ILE A 180 2.34 11.68 12.21
N LEU A 181 2.56 11.40 10.94
CA LEU A 181 1.63 11.63 9.85
C LEU A 181 0.83 10.35 9.63
N GLY A 182 -0.47 10.43 9.78
CA GLY A 182 -1.38 9.32 9.53
C GLY A 182 -2.69 9.80 8.92
N ARG A 183 -3.61 8.90 8.63
CA ARG A 183 -4.80 9.20 7.86
C ARG A 183 -6.04 8.37 8.23
N THR A 184 -5.90 7.52 9.24
CA THR A 184 -6.98 6.66 9.71
C THR A 184 -7.06 6.64 11.24
N ASP A 185 -8.23 6.41 11.77
CA ASP A 185 -8.41 6.16 13.20
C ASP A 185 -7.66 4.90 13.65
N TRP A 186 -7.50 3.95 12.73
CA TRP A 186 -6.76 2.72 12.97
C TRP A 186 -5.27 3.00 13.26
N ASP A 187 -4.56 3.74 12.40
CA ASP A 187 -3.14 4.05 12.62
C ASP A 187 -2.97 5.05 13.78
N ARG A 188 -3.92 5.98 13.94
CA ARG A 188 -3.95 6.90 15.08
C ARG A 188 -4.05 6.16 16.41
N ALA A 189 -4.95 5.18 16.51
CA ALA A 189 -5.11 4.39 17.74
C ALA A 189 -3.84 3.60 18.08
N ILE A 190 -3.25 2.91 17.10
CA ILE A 190 -2.07 2.08 17.31
C ILE A 190 -0.85 2.92 17.69
N THR A 191 -0.59 4.02 16.97
CA THR A 191 0.54 4.90 17.28
C THR A 191 0.38 5.57 18.64
N GLY A 192 -0.87 5.84 19.08
CA GLY A 192 -1.18 6.34 20.41
C GLY A 192 -0.86 5.37 21.55
N GLN A 193 -1.03 4.08 21.31
CA GLN A 193 -0.62 3.06 22.29
C GLN A 193 0.91 2.92 22.38
N LEU A 194 1.61 3.14 21.26
CA LEU A 194 3.08 3.08 21.23
C LEU A 194 3.71 4.32 21.85
N ARG A 195 3.15 5.49 21.60
CA ARG A 195 3.59 6.78 22.12
C ARG A 195 2.41 7.69 22.45
N PRO A 196 1.95 7.71 23.72
CA PRO A 196 0.76 8.47 24.14
C PRO A 196 0.89 9.99 23.99
N ASP A 197 2.10 10.54 24.13
CA ASP A 197 2.41 11.99 24.00
C ASP A 197 2.76 12.42 22.56
N ARG A 198 2.48 11.58 21.56
CA ARG A 198 2.72 11.93 20.16
C ARG A 198 1.85 13.11 19.71
N VAL A 199 2.36 13.87 18.78
CA VAL A 199 1.60 14.83 17.97
C VAL A 199 1.19 14.13 16.69
N TYR A 200 -0.11 13.90 16.52
CA TYR A 200 -0.66 13.26 15.34
C TYR A 200 -1.13 14.30 14.34
N HIS A 201 -0.55 14.28 13.15
CA HIS A 201 -0.95 15.11 12.02
C HIS A 201 -1.78 14.26 11.07
N PHE A 202 -3.05 14.63 10.87
CA PHE A 202 -3.88 14.01 9.85
C PHE A 202 -3.46 14.55 8.49
N CYS A 203 -3.04 13.65 7.60
CA CYS A 203 -2.59 14.02 6.26
C CYS A 203 -2.88 12.85 5.30
N ASN A 204 -3.80 13.07 4.38
CA ASN A 204 -4.11 12.10 3.32
C ASN A 204 -3.03 12.09 2.23
N GLU A 205 -3.10 11.10 1.35
CA GLU A 205 -2.22 10.98 0.19
C GLU A 205 -2.93 11.38 -1.09
N THR A 206 -2.21 12.11 -1.93
CA THR A 206 -2.57 12.32 -3.33
C THR A 206 -2.32 11.04 -4.10
N LEU A 207 -3.32 10.58 -4.86
CA LEU A 207 -3.21 9.40 -5.68
C LEU A 207 -2.70 9.73 -7.08
N ARG A 208 -2.51 8.71 -7.91
CA ARG A 208 -1.96 8.87 -9.26
C ARG A 208 -2.91 9.66 -10.15
N GLU A 209 -2.37 10.62 -10.89
CA GLU A 209 -3.11 11.60 -11.67
C GLU A 209 -4.17 11.02 -12.63
N PRO A 210 -3.95 9.93 -13.37
CA PRO A 210 -4.95 9.43 -14.31
C PRO A 210 -6.30 9.07 -13.71
N PHE A 211 -6.38 8.83 -12.38
CA PHE A 211 -7.61 8.41 -11.70
C PHE A 211 -8.58 9.57 -11.41
N TYR A 212 -8.13 10.82 -11.51
CA TYR A 212 -8.97 12.00 -11.29
C TYR A 212 -9.83 12.38 -12.52
N ARG A 213 -9.42 11.99 -13.73
CA ARG A 213 -9.93 12.53 -14.99
C ARG A 213 -11.16 11.84 -15.54
N ASP A 214 -11.36 10.56 -15.23
CA ASP A 214 -12.45 9.74 -15.80
C ASP A 214 -13.47 9.33 -14.74
N THR A 215 -14.62 8.86 -15.20
CA THR A 215 -15.70 8.38 -14.34
C THR A 215 -16.26 7.07 -14.89
N TRP A 216 -16.41 6.09 -14.02
CA TRP A 216 -17.05 4.82 -14.30
C TRP A 216 -18.52 5.02 -14.68
N ARG A 217 -18.99 4.22 -15.62
CA ARG A 217 -20.37 4.22 -16.09
C ARG A 217 -20.84 2.81 -16.31
N TYR A 218 -22.03 2.51 -15.81
CA TYR A 218 -22.63 1.19 -15.94
C TYR A 218 -22.85 0.77 -17.40
N ASP A 219 -23.23 1.70 -18.29
CA ASP A 219 -23.48 1.44 -19.73
C ASP A 219 -22.21 1.13 -20.53
N ARG A 220 -21.02 1.35 -19.96
CA ARG A 220 -19.71 1.15 -20.60
C ARG A 220 -18.90 0.01 -20.02
N CYS A 221 -19.23 -0.48 -18.84
CA CYS A 221 -18.49 -1.58 -18.22
C CYS A 221 -18.92 -2.95 -18.74
N THR A 222 -18.01 -3.91 -18.68
CA THR A 222 -18.31 -5.32 -18.91
C THR A 222 -19.11 -5.86 -17.73
N LYS A 223 -20.31 -6.39 -18.00
CA LYS A 223 -21.22 -6.87 -16.95
C LYS A 223 -20.65 -8.09 -16.24
N HIS A 224 -21.01 -8.22 -14.98
CA HIS A 224 -20.62 -9.32 -14.07
C HIS A 224 -19.09 -9.55 -13.97
N GLN A 225 -18.29 -8.53 -14.35
CA GLN A 225 -16.85 -8.56 -14.17
C GLN A 225 -16.45 -7.99 -12.81
N ILE A 226 -15.60 -8.74 -12.12
CA ILE A 226 -15.03 -8.39 -10.80
C ILE A 226 -13.57 -8.03 -11.00
N PHE A 227 -13.12 -6.92 -10.45
CA PHE A 227 -11.70 -6.57 -10.44
C PHE A 227 -11.10 -6.67 -9.04
N ALA A 228 -9.94 -7.32 -8.93
CA ALA A 228 -9.11 -7.32 -7.73
C ALA A 228 -7.69 -6.84 -8.08
N SER A 229 -7.16 -5.94 -7.30
CA SER A 229 -5.86 -5.30 -7.60
C SER A 229 -4.64 -6.17 -7.32
N SER A 230 -4.78 -7.32 -6.64
CA SER A 230 -3.66 -8.21 -6.33
C SER A 230 -4.09 -9.59 -5.84
N CYS A 231 -3.32 -10.62 -6.21
CA CYS A 231 -3.45 -11.98 -5.68
C CYS A 231 -2.13 -12.56 -5.14
N ILE A 232 -1.10 -11.71 -4.93
CA ILE A 232 0.28 -12.18 -4.75
C ILE A 232 0.54 -12.67 -3.32
N TYR A 233 0.01 -11.96 -2.32
CA TYR A 233 0.27 -12.20 -0.90
C TYR A 233 -0.97 -12.65 -0.14
N PRO A 234 -0.83 -13.51 0.89
CA PRO A 234 -1.94 -13.96 1.72
C PRO A 234 -2.80 -12.81 2.28
N ILE A 235 -2.17 -11.73 2.76
CA ILE A 235 -2.87 -10.58 3.34
C ILE A 235 -3.81 -9.86 2.36
N LYS A 236 -3.64 -10.06 1.04
CA LYS A 236 -4.56 -9.53 0.03
C LYS A 236 -5.86 -10.33 -0.11
N GLY A 237 -5.99 -11.44 0.64
CA GLY A 237 -7.25 -12.17 0.83
C GLY A 237 -7.87 -12.77 -0.43
N PHE A 238 -7.13 -12.90 -1.54
CA PHE A 238 -7.69 -13.38 -2.81
C PHE A 238 -8.33 -14.78 -2.70
N HIS A 239 -7.90 -15.59 -1.74
CA HIS A 239 -8.52 -16.87 -1.42
C HIS A 239 -9.98 -16.74 -0.99
N TYR A 240 -10.37 -15.68 -0.27
CA TYR A 240 -11.77 -15.42 0.08
C TYR A 240 -12.63 -15.09 -1.13
N LEU A 241 -12.08 -14.36 -2.10
CA LEU A 241 -12.79 -14.12 -3.36
C LEU A 241 -13.01 -15.43 -4.13
N LEU A 242 -12.00 -16.32 -4.19
CA LEU A 242 -12.17 -17.65 -4.79
C LEU A 242 -13.21 -18.51 -4.06
N GLU A 243 -13.34 -18.38 -2.75
CA GLU A 243 -14.37 -19.08 -1.97
C GLU A 243 -15.78 -18.49 -2.19
N ALA A 244 -15.88 -17.19 -2.44
CA ALA A 244 -17.15 -16.52 -2.73
C ALA A 244 -17.71 -16.85 -4.13
N MET A 245 -16.83 -17.03 -5.12
CA MET A 245 -17.21 -17.18 -6.53
C MET A 245 -18.23 -18.29 -6.82
N PRO A 246 -18.18 -19.50 -6.23
CA PRO A 246 -19.21 -20.51 -6.47
C PRO A 246 -20.63 -20.08 -6.09
N LEU A 247 -20.75 -19.16 -5.11
CA LEU A 247 -22.05 -18.59 -4.72
C LEU A 247 -22.54 -17.60 -5.78
N VAL A 248 -21.65 -16.73 -6.27
CA VAL A 248 -21.93 -15.77 -7.35
C VAL A 248 -22.32 -16.49 -8.65
N LEU A 249 -21.54 -17.51 -9.04
CA LEU A 249 -21.73 -18.26 -10.30
C LEU A 249 -23.05 -19.03 -10.36
N ARG A 250 -23.66 -19.38 -9.23
CA ARG A 250 -25.00 -20.00 -9.21
C ARG A 250 -26.08 -19.08 -9.75
N ARG A 251 -25.93 -17.76 -9.55
CA ARG A 251 -26.89 -16.75 -10.02
C ARG A 251 -26.43 -16.04 -11.29
N PHE A 252 -25.14 -15.82 -11.42
CA PHE A 252 -24.50 -15.15 -12.58
C PHE A 252 -23.43 -16.06 -13.19
N PRO A 253 -23.83 -17.04 -14.03
CA PRO A 253 -22.91 -18.05 -14.57
C PRO A 253 -21.80 -17.47 -15.46
N ASP A 254 -22.00 -16.27 -15.99
CA ASP A 254 -21.05 -15.50 -16.80
C ASP A 254 -20.09 -14.64 -15.98
N ALA A 255 -20.27 -14.55 -14.67
CA ALA A 255 -19.38 -13.79 -13.80
C ALA A 255 -17.92 -14.27 -13.91
N ALA A 256 -16.99 -13.31 -13.91
CA ALA A 256 -15.56 -13.60 -13.98
C ALA A 256 -14.73 -12.59 -13.18
N ILE A 257 -13.52 -12.99 -12.83
CA ILE A 257 -12.54 -12.17 -12.11
C ILE A 257 -11.46 -11.70 -13.07
N THR A 258 -11.16 -10.43 -13.02
CA THR A 258 -9.95 -9.84 -13.61
C THR A 258 -9.01 -9.42 -12.47
N VAL A 259 -7.73 -9.81 -12.56
CA VAL A 259 -6.75 -9.52 -11.50
C VAL A 259 -5.40 -9.12 -12.07
N THR A 260 -4.70 -8.20 -11.41
CA THR A 260 -3.33 -7.84 -11.80
C THR A 260 -2.31 -8.86 -11.33
N GLY A 261 -1.15 -8.86 -11.96
CA GLY A 261 -0.07 -9.78 -11.67
C GLY A 261 -0.05 -11.02 -12.57
N SER A 262 0.97 -11.83 -12.40
CA SER A 262 1.15 -13.03 -13.20
C SER A 262 0.22 -14.16 -12.72
N SER A 263 -0.23 -14.99 -13.67
CA SER A 263 -1.06 -16.17 -13.40
C SER A 263 -0.44 -17.08 -12.32
N PHE A 264 -1.27 -17.57 -11.43
CA PHE A 264 -0.89 -18.63 -10.50
C PHE A 264 -1.17 -20.03 -11.08
N PHE A 265 -1.81 -20.14 -12.23
CA PHE A 265 -1.88 -21.38 -12.95
C PHE A 265 -0.54 -21.71 -13.58
N SER A 266 -0.03 -22.91 -13.31
CA SER A 266 1.25 -23.37 -13.83
C SER A 266 1.06 -24.09 -15.17
N GLY A 267 1.49 -23.45 -16.25
CA GLY A 267 1.48 -24.06 -17.60
C GLY A 267 2.60 -25.08 -17.82
N SER A 268 3.61 -25.12 -16.92
CA SER A 268 4.73 -26.08 -17.02
C SER A 268 5.28 -26.47 -15.65
N MET A 269 6.00 -27.59 -15.60
CA MET A 269 6.67 -28.07 -14.38
C MET A 269 7.70 -27.04 -13.87
N SER A 270 8.43 -26.37 -14.75
CA SER A 270 9.41 -25.34 -14.38
C SER A 270 8.76 -24.12 -13.72
N GLN A 271 7.61 -23.67 -14.21
CA GLN A 271 6.84 -22.61 -13.58
C GLN A 271 6.35 -23.04 -12.21
N ARG A 272 5.82 -24.26 -12.08
CA ARG A 272 5.36 -24.82 -10.80
C ARG A 272 6.47 -24.88 -9.75
N LEU A 273 7.69 -25.21 -10.14
CA LEU A 273 8.84 -25.24 -9.23
C LEU A 273 9.22 -23.84 -8.69
N ARG A 274 8.95 -22.77 -9.47
CA ARG A 274 9.26 -21.38 -9.11
C ARG A 274 8.14 -20.68 -8.31
N GLN A 275 6.98 -21.30 -8.16
CA GLN A 275 5.86 -20.72 -7.42
C GLN A 275 6.04 -20.82 -5.91
N THR A 276 5.50 -19.82 -5.16
CA THR A 276 5.29 -19.91 -3.70
C THR A 276 4.22 -20.97 -3.39
N TYR A 277 4.23 -21.48 -2.17
CA TYR A 277 3.20 -22.43 -1.77
C TYR A 277 1.80 -21.78 -1.74
N TYR A 278 1.70 -20.49 -1.37
CA TYR A 278 0.44 -19.77 -1.45
C TYR A 278 -0.15 -19.74 -2.87
N ARG A 279 0.66 -19.50 -3.90
CA ARG A 279 0.18 -19.54 -5.31
C ARG A 279 -0.30 -20.93 -5.72
N ARG A 280 0.37 -22.00 -5.29
CA ARG A 280 -0.08 -23.37 -5.50
C ARG A 280 -1.40 -23.66 -4.77
N TYR A 281 -1.60 -23.08 -3.60
CA TYR A 281 -2.86 -23.16 -2.88
C TYR A 281 -3.99 -22.47 -3.65
N LEU A 282 -3.76 -21.25 -4.18
CA LEU A 282 -4.74 -20.55 -5.02
C LEU A 282 -5.07 -21.34 -6.29
N GLU A 283 -4.07 -21.89 -6.97
CA GLU A 283 -4.27 -22.77 -8.13
C GLU A 283 -5.17 -23.96 -7.77
N ARG A 284 -4.85 -24.65 -6.69
CA ARG A 284 -5.64 -25.77 -6.19
C ARG A 284 -7.07 -25.36 -5.85
N LEU A 285 -7.25 -24.30 -5.09
CA LEU A 285 -8.56 -23.79 -4.69
C LEU A 285 -9.41 -23.41 -5.92
N ALA A 286 -8.82 -22.69 -6.88
CA ALA A 286 -9.50 -22.34 -8.12
C ALA A 286 -9.93 -23.57 -8.92
N CYS A 287 -9.07 -24.61 -9.01
CA CYS A 287 -9.42 -25.87 -9.67
C CYS A 287 -10.54 -26.62 -8.93
N GLU A 288 -10.46 -26.75 -7.61
CA GLU A 288 -11.49 -27.39 -6.79
C GLU A 288 -12.85 -26.68 -6.88
N ARG A 289 -12.88 -25.38 -7.17
CA ARG A 289 -14.08 -24.54 -7.35
C ARG A 289 -14.51 -24.38 -8.80
N GLY A 290 -13.82 -24.98 -9.79
CA GLY A 290 -14.14 -24.89 -11.21
C GLY A 290 -13.97 -23.47 -11.78
N LEU A 291 -12.96 -22.72 -11.33
CA LEU A 291 -12.77 -21.31 -11.66
C LEU A 291 -11.66 -21.06 -12.70
N GLN A 292 -11.11 -22.10 -13.33
CA GLN A 292 -9.95 -21.98 -14.23
C GLN A 292 -10.21 -20.97 -15.37
N ASP A 293 -11.38 -21.06 -15.99
CA ASP A 293 -11.80 -20.21 -17.11
C ASP A 293 -12.50 -18.91 -16.65
N LYS A 294 -12.61 -18.69 -15.35
CA LYS A 294 -13.27 -17.51 -14.73
C LYS A 294 -12.29 -16.47 -14.22
N ILE A 295 -10.97 -16.66 -14.40
CA ILE A 295 -9.95 -15.74 -13.89
C ILE A 295 -9.03 -15.29 -15.01
N ARG A 296 -9.04 -13.99 -15.31
CA ARG A 296 -8.16 -13.33 -16.26
C ARG A 296 -7.05 -12.57 -15.55
N PHE A 297 -5.80 -12.85 -15.89
CA PHE A 297 -4.62 -12.17 -15.36
C PHE A 297 -4.13 -11.11 -16.34
N LEU A 298 -3.96 -9.88 -15.86
CA LEU A 298 -3.57 -8.74 -16.68
C LEU A 298 -2.05 -8.47 -16.69
N GLY A 299 -1.26 -9.23 -15.92
CA GLY A 299 0.16 -8.92 -15.77
C GLY A 299 0.40 -7.66 -14.94
N ARG A 300 1.57 -7.03 -15.16
CA ARG A 300 1.91 -5.75 -14.55
C ARG A 300 1.33 -4.64 -15.41
N LEU A 301 0.59 -3.74 -14.80
CA LEU A 301 -0.06 -2.61 -15.46
C LEU A 301 0.61 -1.30 -15.05
N ASP A 302 0.71 -0.36 -15.97
CA ASP A 302 0.95 1.05 -15.68
C ASP A 302 -0.33 1.75 -15.16
N ALA A 303 -0.23 3.04 -14.80
CA ALA A 303 -1.36 3.77 -14.25
C ALA A 303 -2.54 3.91 -15.22
N GLY A 304 -2.28 4.11 -16.51
CA GLY A 304 -3.31 4.22 -17.54
C GLY A 304 -4.03 2.89 -17.79
N GLN A 305 -3.28 1.80 -17.89
CA GLN A 305 -3.82 0.45 -18.04
C GLN A 305 -4.61 0.03 -16.78
N MET A 306 -4.13 0.41 -15.59
CA MET A 306 -4.84 0.14 -14.35
C MET A 306 -6.17 0.89 -14.29
N LYS A 307 -6.20 2.18 -14.66
CA LYS A 307 -7.43 2.96 -14.80
C LYS A 307 -8.41 2.30 -15.76
N ALA A 308 -7.94 1.87 -16.93
CA ALA A 308 -8.78 1.18 -17.89
C ALA A 308 -9.38 -0.12 -17.32
N ALA A 309 -8.60 -0.89 -16.57
CA ALA A 309 -9.08 -2.11 -15.90
C ALA A 309 -10.18 -1.82 -14.87
N TYR A 310 -10.08 -0.73 -14.10
CA TYR A 310 -11.14 -0.32 -13.18
C TYR A 310 -12.41 0.11 -13.92
N LEU A 311 -12.29 0.84 -15.02
CA LEU A 311 -13.45 1.35 -15.78
C LEU A 311 -14.19 0.25 -16.55
N ASP A 312 -13.50 -0.84 -16.89
CA ASP A 312 -14.08 -1.98 -17.66
C ASP A 312 -14.91 -2.94 -16.79
N VAL A 313 -14.86 -2.87 -15.48
CA VAL A 313 -15.50 -3.85 -14.60
C VAL A 313 -16.76 -3.34 -13.93
N ASN A 314 -17.62 -4.27 -13.50
CA ASN A 314 -18.85 -3.96 -12.81
C ASN A 314 -18.65 -3.62 -11.34
N VAL A 315 -17.65 -4.25 -10.69
CA VAL A 315 -17.35 -4.07 -9.28
C VAL A 315 -15.85 -4.23 -9.00
N PHE A 316 -15.32 -3.37 -8.14
CA PHE A 316 -14.00 -3.56 -7.52
C PHE A 316 -14.15 -4.28 -6.18
N VAL A 317 -13.33 -5.31 -5.95
CA VAL A 317 -13.31 -6.08 -4.71
C VAL A 317 -11.96 -5.95 -4.02
N LEU A 318 -11.99 -5.53 -2.75
CA LEU A 318 -10.83 -5.50 -1.85
C LEU A 318 -11.01 -6.56 -0.75
N PRO A 319 -10.55 -7.81 -0.94
CA PRO A 319 -10.80 -8.90 0.01
C PRO A 319 -9.70 -9.03 1.06
N SER A 320 -8.91 -7.99 1.29
CA SER A 320 -7.73 -8.01 2.16
C SER A 320 -8.08 -8.39 3.61
N THR A 321 -7.13 -9.04 4.30
CA THR A 321 -7.27 -9.41 5.71
C THR A 321 -6.89 -8.27 6.67
N ILE A 322 -6.13 -7.30 6.18
CA ILE A 322 -5.75 -6.06 6.87
C ILE A 322 -5.29 -5.00 5.86
N GLU A 323 -5.69 -3.76 6.08
CA GLU A 323 -5.23 -2.58 5.32
C GLU A 323 -5.17 -1.37 6.26
N ASN A 324 -4.30 -0.40 5.95
CA ASN A 324 -4.39 0.92 6.57
C ASN A 324 -5.29 1.82 5.72
N SER A 325 -4.75 2.37 4.64
CA SER A 325 -5.47 3.21 3.69
C SER A 325 -5.09 2.73 2.28
N PRO A 326 -5.83 1.74 1.73
CA PRO A 326 -5.44 1.08 0.49
C PRO A 326 -5.65 1.99 -0.73
N ASN A 327 -4.56 2.41 -1.38
CA ASN A 327 -4.60 3.25 -2.58
C ASN A 327 -5.48 2.65 -3.68
N SER A 328 -5.54 1.32 -3.80
CA SER A 328 -6.41 0.65 -4.78
C SER A 328 -7.90 0.88 -4.54
N LEU A 329 -8.34 1.03 -3.28
CA LEU A 329 -9.72 1.41 -2.96
C LEU A 329 -9.95 2.89 -3.27
N GLY A 330 -9.03 3.77 -2.88
CA GLY A 330 -9.09 5.19 -3.21
C GLY A 330 -9.16 5.45 -4.72
N GLU A 331 -8.35 4.72 -5.51
CA GLU A 331 -8.37 4.78 -6.98
C GLU A 331 -9.73 4.33 -7.57
N ALA A 332 -10.29 3.23 -7.07
CA ALA A 332 -11.62 2.77 -7.47
C ALA A 332 -12.70 3.81 -7.13
N MET A 333 -12.64 4.38 -5.92
CA MET A 333 -13.56 5.43 -5.48
C MET A 333 -13.41 6.71 -6.31
N LEU A 334 -12.18 7.17 -6.62
CA LEU A 334 -11.95 8.33 -7.49
C LEU A 334 -12.58 8.16 -8.87
N LEU A 335 -12.59 6.95 -9.39
CA LEU A 335 -13.26 6.64 -10.65
C LEU A 335 -14.77 6.43 -10.51
N GLY A 336 -15.29 6.31 -9.28
CA GLY A 336 -16.70 6.03 -9.02
C GLY A 336 -17.09 4.57 -9.33
N VAL A 337 -16.14 3.65 -9.30
CA VAL A 337 -16.40 2.21 -9.47
C VAL A 337 -17.10 1.69 -8.21
N PRO A 338 -18.19 0.93 -8.32
CA PRO A 338 -18.81 0.28 -7.16
C PRO A 338 -17.81 -0.61 -6.42
N CYS A 339 -17.69 -0.43 -5.11
CA CYS A 339 -16.69 -1.12 -4.29
C CYS A 339 -17.34 -2.08 -3.28
N VAL A 340 -16.75 -3.27 -3.17
CA VAL A 340 -17.02 -4.23 -2.09
C VAL A 340 -15.70 -4.50 -1.37
N ALA A 341 -15.57 -4.07 -0.13
CA ALA A 341 -14.31 -4.14 0.62
C ALA A 341 -14.46 -4.89 1.94
N ALA A 342 -13.43 -5.63 2.33
CA ALA A 342 -13.37 -6.20 3.67
C ALA A 342 -13.29 -5.09 4.72
N ASP A 343 -14.08 -5.20 5.77
CA ASP A 343 -14.11 -4.27 6.91
C ASP A 343 -12.92 -4.55 7.84
N VAL A 344 -11.77 -4.01 7.46
CA VAL A 344 -10.49 -4.25 8.16
C VAL A 344 -9.66 -2.97 8.26
N GLY A 345 -8.97 -2.81 9.39
CA GLY A 345 -8.06 -1.68 9.61
C GLY A 345 -8.73 -0.33 9.41
N GLY A 346 -8.16 0.50 8.54
CA GLY A 346 -8.67 1.84 8.22
C GLY A 346 -9.60 1.91 7.00
N VAL A 347 -10.13 0.80 6.50
CA VAL A 347 -11.02 0.79 5.33
C VAL A 347 -12.27 1.64 5.56
N ARG A 348 -12.83 1.64 6.79
CA ARG A 348 -13.99 2.46 7.15
C ARG A 348 -13.72 3.96 7.17
N ASP A 349 -12.49 4.36 7.42
CA ASP A 349 -12.08 5.77 7.37
C ASP A 349 -12.02 6.28 5.92
N LEU A 350 -11.79 5.37 4.97
CA LEU A 350 -11.69 5.71 3.56
C LEU A 350 -13.02 5.57 2.81
N MET A 351 -13.85 4.58 3.17
CA MET A 351 -15.12 4.28 2.51
C MET A 351 -16.25 4.24 3.56
N HIS A 352 -17.09 5.26 3.56
CA HIS A 352 -18.20 5.40 4.50
C HIS A 352 -19.44 4.58 4.08
N THR A 353 -20.39 4.48 5.00
CA THR A 353 -21.68 3.83 4.73
C THR A 353 -22.39 4.51 3.55
N GLY A 354 -22.81 3.70 2.57
CA GLY A 354 -23.47 4.17 1.35
C GLY A 354 -22.53 4.55 0.20
N GLU A 355 -21.22 4.44 0.38
CA GLU A 355 -20.20 4.67 -0.65
C GLU A 355 -19.65 3.36 -1.22
N GLY A 356 -20.00 2.25 -0.62
CA GLY A 356 -19.63 0.90 -0.98
C GLY A 356 -20.19 -0.09 0.04
N PHE A 357 -19.98 -1.37 -0.21
CA PHE A 357 -20.30 -2.43 0.73
C PHE A 357 -19.05 -2.84 1.51
N ALA A 358 -19.13 -2.73 2.84
CA ALA A 358 -18.09 -3.25 3.73
C ALA A 358 -18.59 -4.53 4.39
N TYR A 359 -17.81 -5.62 4.30
CA TYR A 359 -18.18 -6.93 4.81
C TYR A 359 -17.13 -7.48 5.79
N GLN A 360 -17.55 -8.37 6.68
CA GLN A 360 -16.63 -9.08 7.58
C GLN A 360 -15.63 -9.91 6.76
N SER A 361 -14.32 -9.67 6.91
CA SER A 361 -13.25 -10.23 6.07
C SER A 361 -13.26 -11.76 5.96
N THR A 362 -13.71 -12.46 7.02
CA THR A 362 -13.78 -13.93 7.07
C THR A 362 -15.10 -14.51 6.57
N ALA A 363 -15.97 -13.70 5.91
CA ALA A 363 -17.30 -14.09 5.47
C ALA A 363 -17.44 -14.09 3.93
N PRO A 364 -16.93 -15.12 3.21
CA PRO A 364 -17.06 -15.20 1.75
C PRO A 364 -18.51 -15.18 1.26
N TYR A 365 -19.46 -15.64 2.07
CA TYR A 365 -20.89 -15.58 1.77
C TYR A 365 -21.42 -14.15 1.75
N MET A 366 -20.96 -13.25 2.64
CA MET A 366 -21.31 -11.83 2.60
C MET A 366 -20.65 -11.14 1.40
N LEU A 367 -19.38 -11.47 1.10
CA LEU A 367 -18.71 -10.99 -0.10
C LEU A 367 -19.50 -11.35 -1.37
N ALA A 368 -19.94 -12.61 -1.48
CA ALA A 368 -20.76 -13.06 -2.60
C ALA A 368 -22.09 -12.30 -2.70
N GLU A 369 -22.78 -12.11 -1.57
CA GLU A 369 -24.06 -11.39 -1.53
C GLU A 369 -23.89 -9.95 -2.02
N TYR A 370 -22.90 -9.22 -1.53
CA TYR A 370 -22.70 -7.83 -1.93
C TYR A 370 -22.20 -7.68 -3.39
N ILE A 371 -21.44 -8.65 -3.90
CA ILE A 371 -21.13 -8.69 -5.34
C ILE A 371 -22.41 -8.86 -6.16
N MET A 372 -23.28 -9.79 -5.79
CA MET A 372 -24.55 -10.02 -6.47
C MET A 372 -25.50 -8.82 -6.35
N GLU A 373 -25.51 -8.14 -5.22
CA GLU A 373 -26.30 -6.92 -5.01
C GLU A 373 -25.83 -5.79 -5.96
N VAL A 374 -24.52 -5.62 -6.18
CA VAL A 374 -24.00 -4.67 -7.16
C VAL A 374 -24.41 -5.06 -8.57
N PHE A 375 -24.44 -6.34 -8.91
CA PHE A 375 -24.84 -6.81 -10.23
C PHE A 375 -26.33 -6.60 -10.52
N ASP A 376 -27.18 -6.79 -9.52
CA ASP A 376 -28.63 -6.67 -9.64
C ASP A 376 -29.14 -5.22 -9.65
N ARG A 377 -28.49 -4.34 -8.85
CA ARG A 377 -29.01 -3.00 -8.55
C ARG A 377 -28.18 -1.91 -9.21
N GLN A 378 -28.24 -1.85 -10.52
CA GLN A 378 -27.43 -0.98 -11.39
C GLN A 378 -27.48 0.50 -11.01
N GLU A 379 -28.68 1.06 -10.80
CA GLU A 379 -28.87 2.47 -10.46
C GLU A 379 -28.27 2.77 -9.09
N GLN A 380 -28.56 1.93 -8.09
CA GLN A 380 -28.01 2.07 -6.74
C GLN A 380 -26.48 1.93 -6.72
N ALA A 381 -25.92 1.02 -7.52
CA ALA A 381 -24.48 0.85 -7.67
C ALA A 381 -23.82 2.10 -8.26
N GLN A 382 -24.47 2.72 -9.25
CA GLN A 382 -23.98 3.96 -9.86
C GLN A 382 -24.07 5.14 -8.90
N GLU A 383 -25.15 5.28 -8.14
CA GLU A 383 -25.29 6.30 -7.10
C GLU A 383 -24.26 6.12 -5.98
N MET A 384 -24.06 4.87 -5.55
CA MET A 384 -23.06 4.52 -4.54
C MET A 384 -21.64 4.90 -5.01
N GLY A 385 -21.28 4.56 -6.24
CA GLY A 385 -20.02 4.96 -6.86
C GLY A 385 -19.87 6.48 -6.99
N ALA A 386 -20.93 7.20 -7.32
CA ALA A 386 -20.91 8.66 -7.40
C ALA A 386 -20.65 9.31 -6.00
N ARG A 387 -21.27 8.80 -4.93
CA ARG A 387 -21.00 9.25 -3.55
C ARG A 387 -19.56 8.95 -3.15
N ALA A 388 -19.07 7.74 -3.44
CA ALA A 388 -17.68 7.34 -3.21
C ALA A 388 -16.70 8.29 -3.91
N ARG A 389 -16.98 8.64 -5.18
CA ARG A 389 -16.16 9.59 -5.95
C ARG A 389 -16.14 10.98 -5.32
N ALA A 390 -17.30 11.50 -4.94
CA ALA A 390 -17.41 12.83 -4.33
C ALA A 390 -16.58 12.93 -3.03
N HIS A 391 -16.59 11.88 -2.21
CA HIS A 391 -15.77 11.78 -1.01
C HIS A 391 -14.28 11.62 -1.35
N ALA A 392 -13.93 10.70 -2.25
CA ALA A 392 -12.54 10.45 -2.64
C ALA A 392 -11.85 11.67 -3.23
N LEU A 393 -12.57 12.51 -4.00
CA LEU A 393 -12.05 13.78 -4.52
C LEU A 393 -11.69 14.78 -3.41
N GLN A 394 -12.37 14.72 -2.26
CA GLN A 394 -12.02 15.55 -1.09
C GLN A 394 -10.86 14.93 -0.29
N THR A 395 -10.87 13.60 -0.13
CA THR A 395 -9.84 12.88 0.62
C THR A 395 -8.48 12.96 -0.06
N HIS A 396 -8.48 12.84 -1.38
CA HIS A 396 -7.27 12.78 -2.20
C HIS A 396 -7.01 14.09 -2.97
N ASP A 397 -7.58 15.21 -2.50
CA ASP A 397 -7.35 16.54 -3.09
C ASP A 397 -5.86 16.92 -3.00
N PRO A 398 -5.17 17.14 -4.14
CA PRO A 398 -3.74 17.39 -4.15
C PRO A 398 -3.33 18.67 -3.41
N GLU A 399 -4.08 19.76 -3.61
CA GLU A 399 -3.76 21.07 -3.01
C GLU A 399 -3.93 21.03 -1.49
N ARG A 400 -5.03 20.41 -1.03
CA ARG A 400 -5.29 20.22 0.39
C ARG A 400 -4.25 19.34 1.04
N ASN A 401 -3.91 18.21 0.43
CA ASN A 401 -2.95 17.25 0.98
C ASN A 401 -1.54 17.85 1.06
N LEU A 402 -1.12 18.62 0.05
CA LEU A 402 0.14 19.38 0.10
C LEU A 402 0.13 20.41 1.23
N LYS A 403 -0.96 21.18 1.36
CA LYS A 403 -1.11 22.18 2.43
C LYS A 403 -1.04 21.56 3.82
N ASP A 404 -1.71 20.42 4.03
CA ASP A 404 -1.69 19.70 5.31
C ASP A 404 -0.28 19.14 5.61
N LEU A 405 0.43 18.65 4.61
CA LEU A 405 1.81 18.20 4.73
C LEU A 405 2.76 19.35 5.09
N LEU A 406 2.67 20.49 4.40
CA LEU A 406 3.49 21.67 4.69
C LEU A 406 3.18 22.25 6.07
N LYS A 407 1.91 22.22 6.50
CA LYS A 407 1.51 22.61 7.86
C LYS A 407 2.16 21.69 8.92
N ALA A 408 2.17 20.38 8.69
CA ALA A 408 2.86 19.46 9.57
C ALA A 408 4.37 19.73 9.64
N TYR A 409 5.01 20.00 8.51
CA TYR A 409 6.42 20.40 8.49
C TYR A 409 6.67 21.70 9.26
N GLY A 410 5.79 22.68 9.13
CA GLY A 410 5.86 23.94 9.90
C GLY A 410 5.79 23.70 11.41
N SER A 411 4.90 22.81 11.86
CA SER A 411 4.78 22.43 13.28
C SER A 411 6.05 21.73 13.81
N VAL A 412 6.58 20.77 13.02
CA VAL A 412 7.83 20.07 13.36
C VAL A 412 9.02 21.02 13.44
N ALA A 413 9.19 21.91 12.45
CA ALA A 413 10.31 22.85 12.38
C ALA A 413 10.30 23.86 13.54
N LYS A 414 9.12 24.27 14.02
CA LYS A 414 8.95 25.18 15.17
C LYS A 414 9.09 24.48 16.53
N GLY A 415 9.14 23.15 16.56
CA GLY A 415 9.16 22.36 17.79
C GLY A 415 7.85 22.49 18.59
N GLU A 416 6.71 22.62 17.92
CA GLU A 416 5.41 22.69 18.56
C GLU A 416 5.12 21.41 19.35
N LYS A 417 4.66 21.61 20.62
CA LYS A 417 4.49 20.51 21.59
C LYS A 417 3.05 20.02 21.62
#